data_7820b08424338ab2d9e98699b113fdba
#
_entry.id   7820b08424338ab2d9e98699b113fdba
#
_cell.length_a   1.000
_cell.length_b   1.000
_cell.length_c   1.000
_cell.angle_alpha   90.00
_cell.angle_beta   90.00
_cell.angle_gamma   90.00
#
_symmetry.space_group_name_H-M   'P 1'
#
loop_
_entity.id
_entity.type
_entity.pdbx_description
1 polymer ?
#
loop_
_entity_poly.entity_id
_entity_poly.type
_entity_poly.pdbx_seq_one_letter_code
_entity_poly.pdbx_strand_id
1 'polypeptide(L)' 'MALQEKKIMPPPWLAHREIERYSIGWRMGYGEDYIYRFGDWLDTLSPEERAEYRTLFPEPAT' A
#
# COMPACT_ATOMS: atom_id res chain seq x y z
N MET A 1 -9.81 -16.89 1.60
CA MET A 1 -9.86 -15.50 1.16
C MET A 1 -8.90 -15.32 0.00
N ALA A 2 -9.29 -14.53 -0.98
CA ALA A 2 -8.53 -14.41 -2.24
C ALA A 2 -7.10 -13.92 -2.05
N LEU A 3 -6.88 -12.99 -1.13
CA LEU A 3 -5.55 -12.45 -0.90
C LEU A 3 -4.57 -13.43 -0.27
N GLN A 4 -5.05 -14.49 0.36
CA GLN A 4 -4.15 -15.43 1.03
C GLN A 4 -3.24 -16.18 0.08
N GLU A 5 -3.61 -16.27 -1.18
CA GLU A 5 -2.83 -16.95 -2.19
C GLU A 5 -1.85 -16.04 -2.92
N LYS A 6 -1.86 -14.74 -2.59
CA LYS A 6 -1.01 -13.75 -3.23
C LYS A 6 0.00 -13.19 -2.26
N LYS A 7 1.16 -12.82 -2.81
CA LYS A 7 2.17 -12.10 -2.02
C LYS A 7 1.65 -10.69 -1.77
N ILE A 8 1.35 -10.38 -0.53
CA ILE A 8 0.77 -9.10 -0.15
C ILE A 8 1.86 -8.07 0.10
N MET A 9 1.77 -6.91 -0.56
CA MET A 9 2.65 -5.79 -0.25
C MET A 9 2.05 -5.01 0.93
N PRO A 10 2.85 -4.69 1.97
CA PRO A 10 2.33 -3.86 3.04
C PRO A 10 2.01 -2.45 2.55
N PRO A 11 1.01 -1.78 3.13
CA PRO A 11 0.72 -0.41 2.71
C PRO A 11 1.88 0.52 3.03
N PRO A 12 2.02 1.63 2.28
CA PRO A 12 3.15 2.55 2.46
C PRO A 12 3.35 3.01 3.90
N TRP A 13 2.25 3.28 4.62
CA TRP A 13 2.36 3.75 6.00
C TRP A 13 2.88 2.70 6.98
N LEU A 14 2.88 1.43 6.60
CA LEU A 14 3.48 0.36 7.41
C LEU A 14 4.88 0.01 6.93
N ALA A 15 5.10 0.04 5.61
CA ALA A 15 6.39 -0.33 5.04
C ALA A 15 7.47 0.71 5.32
N HIS A 16 7.10 1.97 5.32
CA HIS A 16 8.02 3.10 5.50
C HIS A 16 7.47 4.06 6.53
N ARG A 17 7.44 3.62 7.79
CA ARG A 17 6.94 4.42 8.90
C ARG A 17 7.76 5.69 9.15
N GLU A 18 9.01 5.67 8.70
CA GLU A 18 9.90 6.81 8.85
C GLU A 18 9.50 8.00 7.97
N ILE A 19 8.65 7.77 6.95
CA ILE A 19 8.16 8.82 6.07
C ILE A 19 6.80 9.27 6.55
N GLU A 20 6.68 10.54 6.94
CA GLU A 20 5.40 11.08 7.37
C GLU A 20 4.40 11.04 6.22
N ARG A 21 3.13 10.81 6.55
CA ARG A 21 2.08 10.55 5.58
C ARG A 21 1.96 11.59 4.48
N TYR A 22 2.09 12.86 4.82
CA TYR A 22 1.95 13.94 3.84
C TYR A 22 3.27 14.61 3.51
N SER A 23 4.39 13.96 3.82
CA SER A 23 5.68 14.56 3.58
C SER A 23 6.10 14.44 2.11
N ILE A 24 7.04 15.29 1.72
CA ILE A 24 7.61 15.25 0.38
C ILE A 24 8.37 13.95 0.11
N GLY A 25 8.71 13.19 1.15
CA GLY A 25 9.38 11.90 1.02
C GLY A 25 8.61 10.90 0.16
N TRP A 26 7.29 11.07 0.05
CA TRP A 26 6.48 10.23 -0.82
C TRP A 26 6.52 10.64 -2.28
N ARG A 27 7.16 11.77 -2.58
CA ARG A 27 7.29 12.28 -3.95
C ARG A 27 8.71 12.18 -4.48
N MET A 28 9.64 11.74 -3.66
CA MET A 28 11.06 11.70 -4.01
C MET A 28 11.71 10.45 -3.44
N GLY A 29 12.72 9.96 -4.14
CA GLY A 29 13.54 8.86 -3.64
C GLY A 29 12.78 7.54 -3.50
N TYR A 30 13.12 6.77 -2.48
CA TYR A 30 12.56 5.43 -2.31
C TYR A 30 11.07 5.44 -1.96
N GLY A 31 10.59 6.51 -1.35
CA GLY A 31 9.16 6.62 -1.05
C GLY A 31 8.33 6.67 -2.31
N GLU A 32 8.77 7.47 -3.29
CA GLU A 32 8.09 7.56 -4.58
C GLU A 32 8.13 6.21 -5.30
N ASP A 33 9.29 5.57 -5.32
CA ASP A 33 9.43 4.27 -5.96
C ASP A 33 8.49 3.24 -5.35
N TYR A 34 8.39 3.22 -4.02
CA TYR A 34 7.50 2.29 -3.34
C TYR A 34 6.04 2.53 -3.71
N ILE A 35 5.61 3.79 -3.76
CA ILE A 35 4.23 4.13 -4.11
C ILE A 35 3.89 3.66 -5.52
N TYR A 36 4.79 3.82 -6.48
CA TYR A 36 4.56 3.34 -7.83
C TYR A 36 4.44 1.82 -7.88
N ARG A 37 5.32 1.10 -7.19
CA ARG A 37 5.26 -0.35 -7.15
C ARG A 37 4.00 -0.84 -6.45
N PHE A 38 3.62 -0.17 -5.38
CA PHE A 38 2.41 -0.51 -4.65
C PHE A 38 1.17 -0.29 -5.51
N GLY A 39 1.12 0.83 -6.23
CA GLY A 39 0.02 1.09 -7.16
C GLY A 39 -0.09 0.04 -8.25
N ASP A 40 1.04 -0.34 -8.84
CA ASP A 40 1.05 -1.38 -9.86
C ASP A 40 0.55 -2.71 -9.29
N TRP A 41 0.97 -3.04 -8.07
CA TRP A 41 0.50 -4.26 -7.43
C TRP A 41 -1.01 -4.21 -7.17
N LEU A 42 -1.51 -3.08 -6.68
CA LEU A 42 -2.95 -2.91 -6.44
C LEU A 42 -3.75 -3.10 -7.73
N ASP A 43 -3.21 -2.65 -8.85
CA ASP A 43 -3.89 -2.79 -10.14
C ASP A 43 -4.01 -4.24 -10.58
N THR A 44 -3.22 -5.15 -10.00
CA THR A 44 -3.34 -6.58 -10.29
C THR A 44 -4.46 -7.24 -9.49
N LEU A 45 -5.03 -6.54 -8.52
CA LEU A 45 -6.05 -7.10 -7.64
C LEU A 45 -7.45 -6.94 -8.25
N SER A 46 -8.30 -7.94 -8.03
CA SER A 46 -9.71 -7.82 -8.37
C SER A 46 -10.40 -6.87 -7.37
N PRO A 47 -11.62 -6.38 -7.71
CA PRO A 47 -12.36 -5.55 -6.75
C PRO A 47 -12.57 -6.22 -5.40
N GLU A 48 -12.80 -7.54 -5.39
CA GLU A 48 -12.96 -8.29 -4.14
C GLU A 48 -11.68 -8.30 -3.32
N GLU A 49 -10.55 -8.50 -4.00
CA GLU A 49 -9.25 -8.52 -3.32
C GLU A 49 -8.90 -7.15 -2.75
N ARG A 50 -9.25 -6.08 -3.46
CA ARG A 50 -9.04 -4.73 -2.96
C ARG A 50 -9.87 -4.45 -1.72
N ALA A 51 -11.13 -4.92 -1.70
CA ALA A 51 -11.99 -4.75 -0.54
C ALA A 51 -11.43 -5.51 0.67
N GLU A 52 -10.95 -6.74 0.45
CA GLU A 52 -10.28 -7.51 1.49
C GLU A 52 -9.07 -6.78 2.04
N TYR A 53 -8.25 -6.23 1.15
CA TYR A 53 -7.06 -5.51 1.53
C TYR A 53 -7.39 -4.32 2.43
N ARG A 54 -8.43 -3.56 2.09
CA ARG A 54 -8.86 -2.42 2.92
C ARG A 54 -9.31 -2.84 4.30
N THR A 55 -9.89 -4.03 4.42
CA THR A 55 -10.31 -4.56 5.71
C THR A 55 -9.10 -4.96 6.55
N LEU A 56 -8.08 -5.56 5.91
CA LEU A 56 -6.87 -5.99 6.61
C LEU A 56 -5.98 -4.81 7.00
N PHE A 57 -5.93 -3.78 6.16
CA PHE A 57 -5.04 -2.63 6.35
C PHE A 57 -5.84 -1.33 6.18
N PRO A 58 -6.68 -0.96 7.15
CA PRO A 58 -7.42 0.30 7.04
C PRO A 58 -6.49 1.50 7.11
N GLU A 59 -6.84 2.56 6.38
CA GLU A 59 -6.05 3.78 6.42
C GLU A 59 -6.05 4.37 7.82
N PRO A 60 -4.87 4.85 8.29
CA PRO A 60 -4.83 5.48 9.60
C PRO A 60 -5.65 6.76 9.63
N ALA A 61 -6.34 7.00 10.73
CA ALA A 61 -7.03 8.25 10.95
C ALA A 61 -5.99 9.32 11.28
N THR A 62 -6.01 10.43 10.58
CA THR A 62 -5.07 11.52 10.82
C THR A 62 -5.79 12.76 11.26
#